data_84fdff99603ab9c5c4dfa9c7cf204d14
#
_entry.id   84fdff99603ab9c5c4dfa9c7cf204d14
#
_cell.length_a   1.000
_cell.length_b   1.000
_cell.length_c   1.000
_cell.angle_alpha   90.00
_cell.angle_beta   90.00
_cell.angle_gamma   90.00
#
_symmetry.space_group_name_H-M   'P 1'
#
loop_
_entity.id
_entity.type
_entity.pdbx_description
1 polymer ?
#
loop_
_entity_poly.entity_id
_entity_poly.type
_entity_poly.pdbx_seq_one_letter_code
_entity_poly.pdbx_strand_id
1 'polypeptide(L)'
;DCGISVDEIEPRSFSFNNPFGACPECFGLGYKMEFDVDLMIPDKRLSINEGAIAVMGWQSCNDTSSFTNAILQALAKEYHFSLDTPFEKYPDKIKDVLIHGTGGREVEVFYQGQRGKGVYPVAFEGLIKNVERRYRETASDIMKQEYETFMSITPCNVCQGMRLKKTALAVTVCDRNIYEVTSMSIRNLKEYLDNMQLTKQQ
;
A
#
# COMPACT_ATOMS: atom_id res chain seq x y z
N ASP A 1 -16.11 5.55 34.76
CA ASP A 1 -15.34 6.48 33.91
C ASP A 1 -14.30 5.66 33.14
N CYS A 2 -14.35 5.72 31.79
CA CYS A 2 -13.46 4.95 30.92
C CYS A 2 -12.12 5.67 30.64
N GLY A 3 -11.90 6.88 31.21
CA GLY A 3 -10.68 7.67 31.02
C GLY A 3 -10.46 8.21 29.60
N ILE A 4 -11.46 8.11 28.71
CA ILE A 4 -11.39 8.66 27.36
C ILE A 4 -11.77 10.14 27.41
N SER A 5 -10.84 11.00 27.00
CA SER A 5 -11.14 12.43 26.75
C SER A 5 -11.59 12.60 25.30
N VAL A 6 -12.71 13.24 25.11
CA VAL A 6 -13.21 13.64 23.78
C VAL A 6 -13.07 15.15 23.67
N ASP A 7 -12.40 15.62 22.62
CA ASP A 7 -12.28 17.04 22.35
C ASP A 7 -13.66 17.68 22.13
N GLU A 8 -13.76 18.99 22.41
CA GLU A 8 -14.97 19.74 22.14
C GLU A 8 -15.32 19.67 20.65
N ILE A 9 -16.59 19.39 20.37
CA ILE A 9 -17.08 19.22 19.01
C ILE A 9 -17.38 20.60 18.43
N GLU A 10 -16.63 20.98 17.42
CA GLU A 10 -16.78 22.23 16.70
C GLU A 10 -17.09 21.95 15.22
N PRO A 11 -17.59 22.94 14.45
CA PRO A 11 -17.85 22.75 13.00
C PRO A 11 -16.64 22.23 12.22
N ARG A 12 -15.41 22.61 12.59
CA ARG A 12 -14.16 22.12 11.98
C ARG A 12 -13.93 20.62 12.19
N SER A 13 -14.55 20.01 13.20
CA SER A 13 -14.48 18.57 13.47
C SER A 13 -15.18 17.73 12.40
N PHE A 14 -16.06 18.34 11.61
CA PHE A 14 -16.77 17.69 10.50
C PHE A 14 -16.16 17.98 9.13
N SER A 15 -15.02 18.63 9.08
CA SER A 15 -14.31 18.92 7.83
C SER A 15 -13.18 17.91 7.61
N PHE A 16 -13.22 17.16 6.50
CA PHE A 16 -12.15 16.26 6.10
C PHE A 16 -10.92 17.02 5.53
N ASN A 17 -11.04 18.31 5.23
CA ASN A 17 -9.91 19.16 4.80
C ASN A 17 -9.21 19.84 5.99
N ASN A 18 -9.70 19.61 7.22
CA ASN A 18 -9.13 20.18 8.43
C ASN A 18 -8.55 19.05 9.30
N PRO A 19 -7.32 19.17 9.83
CA PRO A 19 -6.70 18.16 10.67
C PRO A 19 -7.52 17.78 11.93
N PHE A 20 -8.38 18.69 12.40
CA PHE A 20 -9.27 18.42 13.53
C PHE A 20 -10.34 17.37 13.21
N GLY A 21 -10.86 17.35 11.97
CA GLY A 21 -11.90 16.41 11.54
C GLY A 21 -11.40 15.28 10.67
N ALA A 22 -10.31 15.49 9.90
CA ALA A 22 -9.78 14.51 8.97
C ALA A 22 -9.34 13.21 9.66
N CYS A 23 -9.57 12.09 9.00
CA CYS A 23 -9.00 10.82 9.41
C CYS A 23 -7.46 10.93 9.49
N PRO A 24 -6.82 10.62 10.62
CA PRO A 24 -5.37 10.81 10.80
C PRO A 24 -4.53 9.89 9.92
N GLU A 25 -5.10 8.77 9.46
CA GLU A 25 -4.40 7.79 8.63
C GLU A 25 -4.32 8.19 7.16
N CYS A 26 -5.41 8.68 6.58
CA CYS A 26 -5.46 9.09 5.17
C CYS A 26 -5.55 10.61 4.98
N PHE A 27 -5.41 11.39 6.06
CA PHE A 27 -5.47 12.85 6.04
C PHE A 27 -6.71 13.42 5.32
N GLY A 28 -7.85 12.71 5.44
CA GLY A 28 -9.10 13.12 4.83
C GLY A 28 -9.28 12.71 3.37
N LEU A 29 -8.35 11.95 2.78
CA LEU A 29 -8.48 11.45 1.41
C LEU A 29 -9.55 10.36 1.29
N GLY A 30 -9.70 9.51 2.31
CA GLY A 30 -10.63 8.38 2.30
C GLY A 30 -10.06 7.11 1.69
N TYR A 31 -8.92 7.20 1.02
CA TYR A 31 -8.23 6.09 0.36
C TYR A 31 -6.73 6.15 0.62
N LYS A 32 -6.05 5.07 0.28
CA LYS A 32 -4.59 4.97 0.22
C LYS A 32 -4.19 4.51 -1.18
N MET A 33 -3.02 4.94 -1.61
CA MET A 33 -2.33 4.39 -2.75
C MET A 33 -1.26 3.45 -2.22
N GLU A 34 -1.34 2.18 -2.54
CA GLU A 34 -0.40 1.15 -2.09
C GLU A 34 0.07 0.35 -3.29
N PHE A 35 1.34 -0.10 -3.26
CA PHE A 35 1.86 -0.96 -4.32
C PHE A 35 1.12 -2.30 -4.33
N ASP A 36 0.62 -2.66 -5.50
CA ASP A 36 -0.20 -3.83 -5.74
C ASP A 36 0.64 -4.93 -6.40
N VAL A 37 0.75 -6.06 -5.73
CA VAL A 37 1.50 -7.22 -6.22
C VAL A 37 0.95 -7.72 -7.56
N ASP A 38 -0.36 -7.66 -7.77
CA ASP A 38 -0.99 -8.12 -9.00
C ASP A 38 -0.66 -7.20 -10.19
N LEU A 39 -0.45 -5.90 -9.94
CA LEU A 39 0.05 -4.96 -10.94
C LEU A 39 1.56 -5.13 -11.17
N MET A 40 2.32 -5.44 -10.13
CA MET A 40 3.78 -5.67 -10.25
C MET A 40 4.12 -7.01 -10.90
N ILE A 41 3.25 -8.02 -10.78
CA ILE A 41 3.39 -9.37 -11.32
C ILE A 41 2.13 -9.71 -12.12
N PRO A 42 1.92 -9.10 -13.31
CA PRO A 42 0.66 -9.17 -14.04
C PRO A 42 0.41 -10.55 -14.67
N ASP A 43 1.44 -11.27 -15.04
CA ASP A 43 1.32 -12.66 -15.54
C ASP A 43 2.08 -13.63 -14.63
N LYS A 44 1.34 -14.22 -13.71
CA LYS A 44 1.88 -15.19 -12.74
C LYS A 44 2.23 -16.55 -13.36
N ARG A 45 1.89 -16.79 -14.63
CA ARG A 45 2.27 -17.99 -15.38
C ARG A 45 3.73 -17.93 -15.85
N LEU A 46 4.28 -16.72 -15.93
CA LEU A 46 5.69 -16.51 -16.22
C LEU A 46 6.55 -16.82 -15.00
N SER A 47 7.75 -17.28 -15.23
CA SER A 47 8.79 -17.38 -14.24
C SER A 47 9.52 -16.03 -14.07
N ILE A 48 10.34 -15.90 -13.02
CA ILE A 48 11.16 -14.70 -12.80
C ILE A 48 12.11 -14.48 -13.97
N ASN A 49 12.73 -15.56 -14.49
CA ASN A 49 13.63 -15.48 -15.64
C ASN A 49 12.89 -15.12 -16.95
N GLU A 50 11.60 -15.43 -17.07
CA GLU A 50 10.76 -15.04 -18.21
C GLU A 50 10.18 -13.63 -18.06
N GLY A 51 10.45 -12.92 -16.96
CA GLY A 51 10.02 -11.55 -16.75
C GLY A 51 8.68 -11.41 -16.05
N ALA A 52 8.30 -12.31 -15.16
CA ALA A 52 7.08 -12.20 -14.35
C ALA A 52 6.98 -10.86 -13.61
N ILE A 53 8.13 -10.29 -13.17
CA ILE A 53 8.17 -9.02 -12.45
C ILE A 53 8.30 -7.88 -13.46
N ALA A 54 7.23 -7.11 -13.64
CA ALA A 54 7.15 -6.02 -14.63
C ALA A 54 7.79 -4.70 -14.16
N VAL A 55 8.11 -4.59 -12.87
CA VAL A 55 8.58 -3.34 -12.26
C VAL A 55 9.96 -2.93 -12.80
N MET A 56 10.13 -1.67 -13.11
CA MET A 56 11.40 -1.10 -13.56
C MET A 56 12.53 -1.37 -12.56
N GLY A 57 13.69 -1.80 -13.12
CA GLY A 57 14.85 -2.22 -12.34
C GLY A 57 14.83 -3.68 -11.89
N TRP A 58 13.69 -4.38 -12.11
CA TRP A 58 13.56 -5.82 -11.94
C TRP A 58 13.47 -6.57 -13.29
N GLN A 59 13.32 -5.84 -14.39
CA GLN A 59 13.26 -6.40 -15.74
C GLN A 59 14.55 -7.10 -16.17
N SER A 60 15.70 -6.76 -15.53
CA SER A 60 16.98 -7.40 -15.74
C SER A 60 17.24 -8.59 -14.81
N CYS A 61 16.20 -9.18 -14.25
CA CYS A 61 16.35 -10.34 -13.34
C CYS A 61 17.03 -11.53 -14.00
N ASN A 62 16.88 -11.69 -15.32
CA ASN A 62 17.55 -12.71 -16.12
C ASN A 62 18.97 -12.31 -16.59
N ASP A 63 19.38 -11.05 -16.40
CA ASP A 63 20.75 -10.61 -16.68
C ASP A 63 21.69 -11.08 -15.57
N THR A 64 22.50 -12.07 -15.87
CA THR A 64 23.45 -12.66 -14.93
C THR A 64 24.53 -11.70 -14.42
N SER A 65 24.70 -10.55 -15.08
CA SER A 65 25.62 -9.49 -14.66
C SER A 65 24.97 -8.50 -13.66
N SER A 66 23.66 -8.56 -13.48
CA SER A 66 22.94 -7.65 -12.58
C SER A 66 23.04 -8.07 -11.12
N PHE A 67 23.14 -7.09 -10.22
CA PHE A 67 23.12 -7.35 -8.78
C PHE A 67 21.77 -7.92 -8.31
N THR A 68 20.68 -7.53 -8.97
CA THR A 68 19.34 -8.07 -8.70
C THR A 68 19.28 -9.57 -9.00
N ASN A 69 19.85 -10.00 -10.14
CA ASN A 69 19.97 -11.44 -10.44
C ASN A 69 20.78 -12.18 -9.36
N ALA A 70 21.93 -11.63 -8.95
CA ALA A 70 22.76 -12.24 -7.91
C ALA A 70 22.00 -12.43 -6.58
N ILE A 71 21.18 -11.45 -6.17
CA ILE A 71 20.31 -11.57 -5.00
C ILE A 71 19.28 -12.69 -5.19
N LEU A 72 18.60 -12.73 -6.33
CA LEU A 72 17.59 -13.76 -6.61
C LEU A 72 18.19 -15.17 -6.66
N GLN A 73 19.38 -15.32 -7.23
CA GLN A 73 20.11 -16.59 -7.22
C GLN A 73 20.49 -17.04 -5.81
N ALA A 74 20.93 -16.10 -4.95
CA ALA A 74 21.22 -16.39 -3.56
C ALA A 74 19.96 -16.83 -2.79
N LEU A 75 18.83 -16.13 -3.00
CA LEU A 75 17.55 -16.52 -2.42
C LEU A 75 17.08 -17.89 -2.92
N ALA A 76 17.19 -18.15 -4.24
CA ALA A 76 16.83 -19.42 -4.85
C ALA A 76 17.61 -20.58 -4.22
N LYS A 77 18.90 -20.38 -3.98
CA LYS A 77 19.79 -21.36 -3.31
C LYS A 77 19.40 -21.57 -1.84
N GLU A 78 19.21 -20.48 -1.08
CA GLU A 78 18.95 -20.55 0.36
C GLU A 78 17.55 -21.14 0.66
N TYR A 79 16.55 -20.78 -0.14
CA TYR A 79 15.16 -21.22 0.04
C TYR A 79 14.75 -22.39 -0.84
N HIS A 80 15.68 -22.97 -1.62
CA HIS A 80 15.51 -24.16 -2.46
C HIS A 80 14.36 -24.05 -3.48
N PHE A 81 14.35 -22.97 -4.28
CA PHE A 81 13.43 -22.81 -5.41
C PHE A 81 14.18 -22.48 -6.70
N SER A 82 13.53 -22.63 -7.86
CA SER A 82 14.09 -22.28 -9.17
C SER A 82 13.50 -21.00 -9.72
N LEU A 83 14.32 -20.12 -10.29
CA LEU A 83 13.87 -18.89 -10.96
C LEU A 83 13.13 -19.16 -12.28
N ASP A 84 13.18 -20.40 -12.80
CA ASP A 84 12.47 -20.85 -14.01
C ASP A 84 11.08 -21.42 -13.70
N THR A 85 10.70 -21.48 -12.41
CA THR A 85 9.36 -21.93 -12.02
C THR A 85 8.35 -20.80 -12.21
N PRO A 86 7.17 -21.03 -12.84
CA PRO A 86 6.09 -20.06 -12.89
C PRO A 86 5.76 -19.49 -11.51
N PHE A 87 5.56 -18.17 -11.41
CA PHE A 87 5.36 -17.50 -10.12
C PHE A 87 4.16 -18.07 -9.35
N GLU A 88 3.07 -18.42 -10.04
CA GLU A 88 1.88 -19.01 -9.42
C GLU A 88 2.17 -20.34 -8.70
N LYS A 89 3.16 -21.10 -9.18
CA LYS A 89 3.51 -22.43 -8.65
C LYS A 89 4.42 -22.39 -7.43
N TYR A 90 4.96 -21.20 -7.07
CA TYR A 90 5.74 -21.10 -5.84
C TYR A 90 4.87 -21.38 -4.62
N PRO A 91 5.40 -22.10 -3.60
CA PRO A 91 4.79 -22.17 -2.28
C PRO A 91 4.61 -20.77 -1.68
N ASP A 92 3.60 -20.59 -0.83
CA ASP A 92 3.30 -19.29 -0.21
C ASP A 92 4.49 -18.69 0.55
N LYS A 93 5.30 -19.54 1.20
CA LYS A 93 6.53 -19.12 1.88
C LYS A 93 7.54 -18.47 0.92
N ILE A 94 7.67 -18.97 -0.31
CA ILE A 94 8.59 -18.41 -1.31
C ILE A 94 8.02 -17.09 -1.85
N LYS A 95 6.71 -17.05 -2.13
CA LYS A 95 6.02 -15.81 -2.53
C LYS A 95 6.18 -14.73 -1.47
N ASP A 96 6.02 -15.08 -0.19
CA ASP A 96 6.17 -14.15 0.93
C ASP A 96 7.60 -13.59 0.99
N VAL A 97 8.62 -14.43 0.88
CA VAL A 97 10.02 -13.97 0.83
C VAL A 97 10.29 -13.05 -0.36
N LEU A 98 9.78 -13.37 -1.55
CA LEU A 98 9.97 -12.55 -2.75
C LEU A 98 9.24 -11.21 -2.65
N ILE A 99 8.04 -11.19 -2.07
CA ILE A 99 7.20 -10.00 -1.97
C ILE A 99 7.60 -9.13 -0.76
N HIS A 100 7.76 -9.73 0.42
CA HIS A 100 7.93 -9.03 1.70
C HIS A 100 9.36 -9.08 2.26
N GLY A 101 10.24 -9.93 1.65
CA GLY A 101 11.63 -10.02 2.02
C GLY A 101 11.94 -11.08 3.08
N THR A 102 13.21 -11.10 3.51
CA THR A 102 13.74 -12.11 4.44
C THR A 102 13.51 -11.80 5.92
N GLY A 103 12.77 -10.71 6.22
CA GLY A 103 12.55 -10.28 7.62
C GLY A 103 13.81 -9.85 8.35
N GLY A 104 14.83 -9.36 7.63
CA GLY A 104 16.12 -8.97 8.19
C GLY A 104 17.17 -10.10 8.21
N ARG A 105 16.80 -11.33 7.80
CA ARG A 105 17.78 -12.41 7.67
C ARG A 105 18.67 -12.16 6.46
N GLU A 106 19.98 -12.17 6.66
CA GLU A 106 20.98 -12.01 5.61
C GLU A 106 21.16 -13.30 4.81
N VAL A 107 21.33 -13.16 3.52
CA VAL A 107 21.76 -14.21 2.59
C VAL A 107 23.10 -13.83 1.97
N GLU A 108 23.97 -14.81 1.73
CA GLU A 108 25.25 -14.58 1.09
C GLU A 108 25.06 -14.44 -0.42
N VAL A 109 25.23 -13.21 -0.92
CA VAL A 109 25.13 -12.88 -2.34
C VAL A 109 26.52 -12.85 -2.95
N PHE A 110 26.80 -13.79 -3.84
CA PHE A 110 28.00 -13.74 -4.67
C PHE A 110 27.73 -12.86 -5.88
N TYR A 111 28.51 -11.78 -6.00
CA TYR A 111 28.39 -10.87 -7.14
C TYR A 111 29.74 -10.60 -7.77
N GLN A 112 29.74 -10.63 -9.11
CA GLN A 112 30.91 -10.28 -9.93
C GLN A 112 30.53 -9.11 -10.84
N GLY A 113 30.93 -7.91 -10.44
CA GLY A 113 30.72 -6.70 -11.22
C GLY A 113 32.02 -6.17 -11.84
N GLN A 114 31.93 -5.02 -12.51
CA GLN A 114 33.07 -4.38 -13.18
C GLN A 114 34.24 -4.02 -12.23
N ARG A 115 33.96 -3.82 -10.94
CA ARG A 115 34.94 -3.42 -9.91
C ARG A 115 35.51 -4.58 -9.10
N GLY A 116 35.18 -5.82 -9.49
CA GLY A 116 35.67 -7.04 -8.81
C GLY A 116 34.55 -8.01 -8.47
N LYS A 117 34.94 -9.08 -7.77
CA LYS A 117 34.02 -10.11 -7.27
C LYS A 117 34.10 -10.19 -5.75
N GLY A 118 32.98 -10.48 -5.12
CA GLY A 118 32.93 -10.63 -3.67
C GLY A 118 31.63 -11.32 -3.21
N VAL A 119 31.61 -11.66 -1.93
CA VAL A 119 30.43 -12.17 -1.23
C VAL A 119 29.92 -11.05 -0.34
N TYR A 120 28.65 -10.74 -0.44
CA TYR A 120 28.00 -9.65 0.30
C TYR A 120 26.84 -10.24 1.11
N PRO A 121 26.83 -10.05 2.44
CA PRO A 121 25.64 -10.35 3.23
C PRO A 121 24.55 -9.31 2.90
N VAL A 122 23.39 -9.77 2.45
CA VAL A 122 22.26 -8.93 2.05
C VAL A 122 21.00 -9.40 2.74
N ALA A 123 20.39 -8.54 3.55
CA ALA A 123 19.04 -8.73 4.01
C ALA A 123 18.08 -8.24 2.91
N PHE A 124 17.45 -9.18 2.22
CA PHE A 124 16.56 -8.84 1.12
C PHE A 124 15.27 -8.20 1.65
N GLU A 125 15.01 -6.98 1.23
CA GLU A 125 13.87 -6.18 1.71
C GLU A 125 12.51 -6.58 1.12
N GLY A 126 12.49 -7.38 0.05
CA GLY A 126 11.29 -7.75 -0.69
C GLY A 126 10.95 -6.78 -1.81
N LEU A 127 10.12 -7.24 -2.76
CA LEU A 127 9.73 -6.47 -3.93
C LEU A 127 9.01 -5.18 -3.54
N ILE A 128 7.99 -5.25 -2.67
CA ILE A 128 7.20 -4.08 -2.25
C ILE A 128 8.09 -3.00 -1.64
N LYS A 129 8.84 -3.33 -0.59
CA LYS A 129 9.68 -2.33 0.10
C LYS A 129 10.77 -1.76 -0.79
N ASN A 130 11.33 -2.59 -1.69
CA ASN A 130 12.32 -2.13 -2.66
C ASN A 130 11.73 -1.07 -3.59
N VAL A 131 10.52 -1.31 -4.11
CA VAL A 131 9.84 -0.38 -5.01
C VAL A 131 9.40 0.89 -4.27
N GLU A 132 8.84 0.76 -3.06
CA GLU A 132 8.50 1.90 -2.19
C GLU A 132 9.71 2.79 -1.89
N ARG A 133 10.85 2.19 -1.58
CA ARG A 133 12.08 2.93 -1.33
C ARG A 133 12.53 3.68 -2.59
N ARG A 134 12.55 3.02 -3.74
CA ARG A 134 12.92 3.64 -5.03
C ARG A 134 11.98 4.78 -5.40
N TYR A 135 10.67 4.60 -5.19
CA TYR A 135 9.67 5.65 -5.41
C TYR A 135 9.91 6.88 -4.55
N ARG A 136 10.29 6.69 -3.27
CA ARG A 136 10.60 7.79 -2.36
C ARG A 136 11.93 8.48 -2.68
N GLU A 137 12.93 7.72 -3.11
CA GLU A 137 14.28 8.22 -3.34
C GLU A 137 14.46 8.87 -4.71
N THR A 138 13.61 8.55 -5.69
CA THR A 138 13.75 9.12 -7.03
C THR A 138 13.37 10.59 -7.06
N ALA A 139 14.23 11.40 -7.69
CA ALA A 139 13.96 12.83 -7.98
C ALA A 139 13.27 13.05 -9.34
N SER A 140 13.09 11.98 -10.14
CA SER A 140 12.52 12.06 -11.47
C SER A 140 11.00 11.89 -11.42
N ASP A 141 10.25 12.90 -11.88
CA ASP A 141 8.79 12.82 -11.95
C ASP A 141 8.31 11.73 -12.93
N ILE A 142 9.06 11.50 -14.02
CA ILE A 142 8.76 10.42 -14.98
C ILE A 142 8.85 9.06 -14.28
N MET A 143 9.90 8.86 -13.50
CA MET A 143 10.08 7.62 -12.74
C MET A 143 9.01 7.43 -11.67
N LYS A 144 8.57 8.51 -11.01
CA LYS A 144 7.46 8.45 -10.06
C LYS A 144 6.17 8.01 -10.73
N GLN A 145 5.83 8.63 -11.86
CA GLN A 145 4.64 8.26 -12.65
C GLN A 145 4.69 6.79 -13.09
N GLU A 146 5.86 6.30 -13.48
CA GLU A 146 6.04 4.89 -13.84
C GLU A 146 5.77 3.97 -12.64
N TYR A 147 6.31 4.27 -11.45
CA TYR A 147 6.02 3.49 -10.25
C TYR A 147 4.55 3.57 -9.83
N GLU A 148 3.89 4.70 -10.01
CA GLU A 148 2.47 4.89 -9.69
C GLU A 148 1.54 3.99 -10.52
N THR A 149 1.98 3.52 -11.70
CA THR A 149 1.24 2.54 -12.50
C THR A 149 1.09 1.18 -11.80
N PHE A 150 1.96 0.90 -10.83
CA PHE A 150 1.92 -0.32 -10.00
C PHE A 150 1.20 -0.12 -8.67
N MET A 151 0.52 1.02 -8.48
CA MET A 151 -0.28 1.28 -7.28
C MET A 151 -1.76 1.07 -7.54
N SER A 152 -2.45 0.49 -6.57
CA SER A 152 -3.90 0.45 -6.52
C SER A 152 -4.44 1.42 -5.47
N ILE A 153 -5.66 1.91 -5.71
CA ILE A 153 -6.38 2.77 -4.78
C ILE A 153 -7.27 1.89 -3.93
N THR A 154 -6.98 1.81 -2.64
CA THR A 154 -7.76 1.05 -1.68
C THR A 154 -8.46 1.97 -0.70
N PRO A 155 -9.69 1.67 -0.24
CA PRO A 155 -10.31 2.41 0.85
C PRO A 155 -9.42 2.42 2.08
N CYS A 156 -9.30 3.57 2.74
CA CYS A 156 -8.53 3.67 3.98
C CYS A 156 -9.07 2.69 5.02
N ASN A 157 -8.20 1.84 5.56
CA ASN A 157 -8.56 0.79 6.53
C ASN A 157 -9.11 1.33 7.86
N VAL A 158 -8.80 2.58 8.22
CA VAL A 158 -9.26 3.21 9.47
C VAL A 158 -10.63 3.86 9.32
N CYS A 159 -10.84 4.67 8.27
CA CYS A 159 -12.11 5.36 8.04
C CYS A 159 -13.00 4.70 6.98
N GLN A 160 -12.51 3.66 6.29
CA GLN A 160 -13.27 2.92 5.28
C GLN A 160 -13.93 3.81 4.20
N GLY A 161 -13.20 4.83 3.77
CA GLY A 161 -13.69 5.81 2.80
C GLY A 161 -14.44 7.01 3.40
N MET A 162 -14.80 6.99 4.68
CA MET A 162 -15.59 8.04 5.31
C MET A 162 -14.83 9.35 5.56
N ARG A 163 -13.51 9.38 5.42
CA ARG A 163 -12.63 10.56 5.42
C ARG A 163 -12.45 11.27 6.77
N LEU A 164 -13.30 11.01 7.75
CA LEU A 164 -13.38 11.69 9.04
C LEU A 164 -12.86 10.81 10.19
N LYS A 165 -12.54 11.46 11.31
CA LYS A 165 -12.25 10.78 12.58
C LYS A 165 -13.49 10.05 13.09
N LYS A 166 -13.27 8.95 13.81
CA LYS A 166 -14.36 8.18 14.45
C LYS A 166 -15.20 9.03 15.42
N THR A 167 -14.58 9.99 16.11
CA THR A 167 -15.27 10.92 17.03
C THR A 167 -16.26 11.82 16.29
N ALA A 168 -15.90 12.33 15.11
CA ALA A 168 -16.83 13.11 14.28
C ALA A 168 -17.97 12.24 13.71
N LEU A 169 -17.65 11.01 13.30
CA LEU A 169 -18.66 10.06 12.79
C LEU A 169 -19.60 9.53 13.88
N ALA A 170 -19.21 9.61 15.16
CA ALA A 170 -20.07 9.22 16.27
C ALA A 170 -21.16 10.23 16.58
N VAL A 171 -21.07 11.45 16.04
CA VAL A 171 -22.12 12.48 16.19
C VAL A 171 -23.21 12.22 15.17
N THR A 172 -24.43 12.05 15.65
CA THR A 172 -25.60 11.79 14.81
C THR A 172 -26.69 12.85 15.02
N VAL A 173 -27.41 13.14 13.97
CA VAL A 173 -28.65 13.94 13.99
C VAL A 173 -29.73 13.09 13.32
N CYS A 174 -30.86 12.86 13.99
CA CYS A 174 -31.90 11.94 13.54
C CYS A 174 -31.31 10.59 13.06
N ASP A 175 -30.46 9.96 13.91
CA ASP A 175 -29.82 8.68 13.72
C ASP A 175 -28.86 8.58 12.53
N ARG A 176 -28.43 9.70 11.93
CA ARG A 176 -27.49 9.76 10.82
C ARG A 176 -26.29 10.62 11.14
N ASN A 177 -25.12 10.13 10.80
CA ASN A 177 -23.88 10.92 10.88
C ASN A 177 -23.66 11.74 9.60
N ILE A 178 -22.72 12.67 9.66
CA ILE A 178 -22.44 13.60 8.54
C ILE A 178 -22.06 12.86 7.24
N TYR A 179 -21.33 11.75 7.31
CA TYR A 179 -20.96 10.98 6.12
C TYR A 179 -22.17 10.33 5.47
N GLU A 180 -23.07 9.73 6.26
CA GLU A 180 -24.31 9.13 5.76
C GLU A 180 -25.20 10.17 5.09
N VAL A 181 -25.32 11.35 5.71
CA VAL A 181 -26.11 12.46 5.17
C VAL A 181 -25.51 12.99 3.85
N THR A 182 -24.19 13.23 3.82
CA THR A 182 -23.51 13.74 2.60
C THR A 182 -23.39 12.70 1.48
N SER A 183 -23.55 11.42 1.79
CA SER A 183 -23.54 10.33 0.80
C SER A 183 -24.90 10.07 0.15
N MET A 184 -25.97 10.75 0.62
CA MET A 184 -27.30 10.63 0.04
C MET A 184 -27.37 11.28 -1.34
N SER A 185 -28.24 10.73 -2.20
CA SER A 185 -28.66 11.46 -3.39
C SER A 185 -29.40 12.75 -2.99
N ILE A 186 -29.37 13.78 -3.85
CA ILE A 186 -30.06 15.06 -3.57
C ILE A 186 -31.55 14.86 -3.23
N ARG A 187 -32.20 13.91 -3.90
CA ARG A 187 -33.62 13.59 -3.61
C ARG A 187 -33.79 13.04 -2.19
N ASN A 188 -32.98 12.04 -1.82
CA ASN A 188 -33.04 11.42 -0.51
C ASN A 188 -32.65 12.41 0.61
N LEU A 189 -31.65 13.25 0.32
CA LEU A 189 -31.25 14.31 1.26
C LEU A 189 -32.40 15.31 1.50
N LYS A 190 -33.09 15.73 0.45
CA LYS A 190 -34.22 16.60 0.59
C LYS A 190 -35.31 15.96 1.44
N GLU A 191 -35.73 14.72 1.13
CA GLU A 191 -36.71 13.97 1.91
C GLU A 191 -36.29 13.82 3.38
N TYR A 192 -35.02 13.54 3.63
CA TYR A 192 -34.47 13.43 4.98
C TYR A 192 -34.59 14.76 5.74
N LEU A 193 -34.24 15.89 5.12
CA LEU A 193 -34.30 17.21 5.72
C LEU A 193 -35.77 17.66 5.96
N ASP A 194 -36.67 17.40 5.00
CA ASP A 194 -38.09 17.77 5.09
C ASP A 194 -38.82 17.00 6.22
N ASN A 195 -38.35 15.75 6.53
CA ASN A 195 -38.93 14.91 7.57
C ASN A 195 -38.16 14.94 8.90
N MET A 196 -37.11 15.74 9.01
CA MET A 196 -36.26 15.81 10.19
C MET A 196 -37.03 16.39 11.38
N GLN A 197 -37.11 15.61 12.46
CA GLN A 197 -37.70 16.07 13.72
C GLN A 197 -36.59 16.40 14.70
N LEU A 198 -36.31 17.67 14.88
CA LEU A 198 -35.31 18.15 15.81
C LEU A 198 -35.87 18.27 17.22
N THR A 199 -35.04 17.96 18.21
CA THR A 199 -35.34 18.24 19.61
C THR A 199 -35.17 19.74 19.90
N LYS A 200 -35.65 20.22 21.06
CA LYS A 200 -35.45 21.62 21.45
C LYS A 200 -33.98 22.06 21.59
N GLN A 201 -33.06 21.11 21.69
CA GLN A 201 -31.61 21.35 21.81
C GLN A 201 -30.89 21.23 20.47
N GLN A 202 -31.47 20.61 19.50
CA GLN A 202 -30.98 20.49 18.11
C GLN A 202 -31.61 21.59 17.23
#